data_0fbc851aad6a11ff5045fe51159b363b
#
_entry.id   0fbc851aad6a11ff5045fe51159b363b
#
_cell.length_a   1.000
_cell.length_b   1.000
_cell.length_c   1.000
_cell.angle_alpha   90.00
_cell.angle_beta   90.00
_cell.angle_gamma   90.00
#
_symmetry.space_group_name_H-M   'P 1'
#
loop_
_entity.id
_entity.type
_entity.pdbx_description
1 polymer ?
#
loop_
_entity_poly.entity_id
_entity_poly.type
_entity_poly.pdbx_seq_one_letter_code
_entity_poly.pdbx_strand_id
1 'polypeptide(L)'
;INAAGFAVTTNDPLPVQSHQVRSVSPNFCDVDEIASDGAPVWVIGGGKTGMDTAHALITADPHREVSMVAGSGTYFLSRDETFPRGRRRWWSGTPASVSGAHMLSHFDGTNEDEANRWFRDTYGVWPTQGADTYVLGIMSAAESRAIAAGLREVAMDRFTDVVDGPDGPVMTFASGQRRTVAPGSWIINCTGYVLRDAGPYQPYLSPGGSVLSIQLRSATMHLTSFMAYFMTHMLYRDRLADAPLYEMDAIDLRAKSKVILPFGILCLSQHNLSVMFERLPNAVFLRCGSNVDSWYPLTRQLRGSLTFLLRHRRDRDNARRTLDTLRERFDLRCGPLAAPHVR
;
A
#
# COMPACT_ATOMS: atom_id res chain seq x y z
N ILE A 1 16.72 -3.96 -18.03
CA ILE A 1 15.72 -3.82 -16.94
C ILE A 1 14.56 -4.74 -17.27
N ASN A 2 14.24 -5.63 -16.36
CA ASN A 2 13.03 -6.44 -16.44
C ASN A 2 11.96 -5.88 -15.48
N ALA A 3 10.88 -5.35 -16.02
CA ALA A 3 9.76 -4.78 -15.27
C ALA A 3 8.46 -5.61 -15.44
N ALA A 4 8.55 -6.82 -15.94
CA ALA A 4 7.37 -7.66 -16.22
C ALA A 4 6.54 -7.96 -14.96
N GLY A 5 7.16 -7.97 -13.78
CA GLY A 5 6.46 -8.13 -12.50
C GLY A 5 5.55 -6.97 -12.08
N PHE A 6 5.52 -5.88 -12.86
CA PHE A 6 4.63 -4.73 -12.67
C PHE A 6 3.57 -4.60 -13.78
N ALA A 7 3.30 -5.66 -14.52
CA ALA A 7 2.16 -5.64 -15.42
C ALA A 7 0.88 -5.41 -14.59
N VAL A 8 0.36 -4.20 -14.64
CA VAL A 8 -0.94 -3.88 -14.03
C VAL A 8 -1.99 -4.38 -15.00
N THR A 9 -2.56 -5.54 -14.69
CA THR A 9 -3.74 -6.03 -15.39
C THR A 9 -4.96 -5.21 -14.95
N THR A 10 -5.88 -4.99 -15.86
CA THR A 10 -7.20 -4.45 -15.53
C THR A 10 -7.91 -5.41 -14.58
N ASN A 11 -8.64 -4.88 -13.60
CA ASN A 11 -9.45 -5.72 -12.72
C ASN A 11 -10.73 -6.13 -13.49
N ASP A 12 -10.97 -7.43 -13.63
CA ASP A 12 -12.17 -7.92 -14.33
C ASP A 12 -13.40 -7.83 -13.41
N PRO A 13 -14.63 -7.76 -13.96
CA PRO A 13 -15.83 -7.97 -13.19
C PRO A 13 -15.78 -9.26 -12.39
N LEU A 14 -16.36 -9.28 -11.18
CA LEU A 14 -16.48 -10.53 -10.41
C LEU A 14 -17.42 -11.49 -11.15
N PRO A 15 -17.03 -12.76 -11.30
CA PRO A 15 -17.96 -13.78 -11.73
C PRO A 15 -19.04 -13.95 -10.66
N VAL A 16 -20.30 -13.78 -11.02
CA VAL A 16 -21.47 -13.98 -10.16
C VAL A 16 -22.45 -14.91 -10.87
N GLN A 17 -23.11 -15.79 -10.10
CA GLN A 17 -24.08 -16.73 -10.65
C GLN A 17 -25.45 -16.09 -10.92
N SER A 18 -25.77 -15.01 -10.21
CA SER A 18 -27.05 -14.30 -10.39
C SER A 18 -27.13 -13.60 -11.73
N HIS A 19 -28.28 -13.75 -12.40
CA HIS A 19 -28.65 -13.00 -13.60
C HIS A 19 -29.42 -11.70 -13.30
N GLN A 20 -29.73 -11.44 -12.03
CA GLN A 20 -30.49 -10.30 -11.58
C GLN A 20 -29.62 -9.13 -11.10
N VAL A 21 -28.28 -9.25 -11.11
CA VAL A 21 -27.36 -8.19 -10.74
C VAL A 21 -26.36 -7.91 -11.88
N ARG A 22 -25.74 -6.74 -11.85
CA ARG A 22 -24.76 -6.33 -12.85
C ARG A 22 -23.38 -6.28 -12.22
N SER A 23 -22.47 -7.16 -12.64
CA SER A 23 -21.08 -7.14 -12.17
C SER A 23 -20.20 -6.33 -13.11
N VAL A 24 -19.45 -5.37 -12.55
CA VAL A 24 -18.53 -4.51 -13.29
C VAL A 24 -17.23 -4.30 -12.48
N SER A 25 -16.23 -3.71 -13.10
CA SER A 25 -15.06 -3.22 -12.39
C SER A 25 -14.85 -1.72 -12.65
N PRO A 26 -14.12 -0.99 -11.78
CA PRO A 26 -13.89 0.44 -11.95
C PRO A 26 -13.22 0.82 -13.27
N ASN A 27 -12.52 -0.13 -13.91
CA ASN A 27 -11.85 0.10 -15.19
C ASN A 27 -12.81 0.12 -16.40
N PHE A 28 -14.01 -0.43 -16.24
CA PHE A 28 -14.99 -0.64 -17.31
C PHE A 28 -16.35 -0.06 -16.97
N CYS A 29 -16.48 0.68 -15.87
CA CYS A 29 -17.71 1.36 -15.51
C CYS A 29 -17.53 2.87 -15.57
N ASP A 30 -18.55 3.54 -16.09
CA ASP A 30 -18.70 4.99 -15.95
C ASP A 30 -19.54 5.28 -14.70
N VAL A 31 -19.04 6.15 -13.84
CA VAL A 31 -19.77 6.59 -12.64
C VAL A 31 -21.08 7.26 -13.04
N ASP A 32 -21.09 8.00 -14.15
CA ASP A 32 -22.28 8.68 -14.66
C ASP A 32 -23.32 7.68 -15.19
N GLU A 33 -22.89 6.58 -15.84
CA GLU A 33 -23.78 5.49 -16.25
C GLU A 33 -24.44 4.85 -15.03
N ILE A 34 -23.64 4.47 -14.03
CA ILE A 34 -24.14 3.90 -12.78
C ILE A 34 -25.07 4.91 -12.10
N ALA A 35 -24.71 6.20 -12.05
CA ALA A 35 -25.50 7.22 -11.41
C ALA A 35 -26.88 7.45 -12.09
N SER A 36 -27.01 7.16 -13.38
CA SER A 36 -28.20 7.47 -14.17
C SER A 36 -29.41 6.59 -13.87
N ASP A 37 -29.24 5.36 -13.35
CA ASP A 37 -30.32 4.39 -13.19
C ASP A 37 -30.90 4.28 -11.76
N GLY A 38 -30.28 4.94 -10.78
CA GLY A 38 -30.72 4.94 -9.37
C GLY A 38 -30.63 3.59 -8.65
N ALA A 39 -30.12 2.53 -9.29
CA ALA A 39 -30.04 1.21 -8.70
C ALA A 39 -29.03 1.17 -7.54
N PRO A 40 -29.24 0.36 -6.47
CA PRO A 40 -28.28 0.19 -5.38
C PRO A 40 -26.93 -0.32 -5.86
N VAL A 41 -25.87 0.06 -5.15
CA VAL A 41 -24.49 -0.32 -5.48
C VAL A 41 -23.83 -1.03 -4.31
N TRP A 42 -23.16 -2.13 -4.60
CA TRP A 42 -22.28 -2.83 -3.69
C TRP A 42 -20.82 -2.71 -4.18
N VAL A 43 -20.00 -2.00 -3.43
CA VAL A 43 -18.55 -1.88 -3.69
C VAL A 43 -17.85 -3.04 -2.98
N ILE A 44 -17.21 -3.92 -3.74
CA ILE A 44 -16.51 -5.09 -3.20
C ILE A 44 -15.02 -4.80 -3.07
N GLY A 45 -14.57 -4.59 -1.83
CA GLY A 45 -13.18 -4.29 -1.50
C GLY A 45 -13.02 -3.01 -0.70
N GLY A 46 -12.44 -3.11 0.51
CA GLY A 46 -12.20 -2.00 1.45
C GLY A 46 -10.87 -1.27 1.25
N GLY A 47 -10.15 -1.50 0.15
CA GLY A 47 -8.90 -0.80 -0.19
C GLY A 47 -9.13 0.58 -0.81
N LYS A 48 -8.03 1.27 -1.19
CA LYS A 48 -8.11 2.66 -1.73
C LYS A 48 -9.04 2.76 -2.93
N THR A 49 -8.99 1.82 -3.88
CA THR A 49 -9.89 1.80 -5.04
C THR A 49 -11.36 1.74 -4.63
N GLY A 50 -11.71 0.85 -3.66
CA GLY A 50 -13.08 0.76 -3.16
C GLY A 50 -13.55 2.04 -2.48
N MET A 51 -12.68 2.68 -1.70
CA MET A 51 -13.00 3.95 -1.06
C MET A 51 -13.16 5.10 -2.06
N ASP A 52 -12.31 5.17 -3.10
CA ASP A 52 -12.43 6.20 -4.15
C ASP A 52 -13.70 6.00 -4.96
N THR A 53 -14.05 4.75 -5.30
CA THR A 53 -15.29 4.42 -6.01
C THR A 53 -16.51 4.80 -5.16
N ALA A 54 -16.54 4.40 -3.88
CA ALA A 54 -17.64 4.75 -2.97
C ALA A 54 -17.77 6.28 -2.82
N HIS A 55 -16.63 6.98 -2.64
CA HIS A 55 -16.64 8.45 -2.52
C HIS A 55 -17.18 9.13 -3.79
N ALA A 56 -16.77 8.66 -4.96
CA ALA A 56 -17.25 9.19 -6.24
C ALA A 56 -18.77 9.01 -6.38
N LEU A 57 -19.28 7.80 -6.11
CA LEU A 57 -20.72 7.50 -6.19
C LEU A 57 -21.56 8.31 -5.20
N ILE A 58 -21.13 8.38 -3.93
CA ILE A 58 -21.81 9.17 -2.88
C ILE A 58 -21.80 10.65 -3.21
N THR A 59 -20.72 11.15 -3.83
CA THR A 59 -20.63 12.57 -4.21
C THR A 59 -21.49 12.90 -5.43
N ALA A 60 -21.57 11.98 -6.40
CA ALA A 60 -22.38 12.15 -7.60
C ALA A 60 -23.90 12.13 -7.28
N ASP A 61 -24.33 11.23 -6.38
CA ASP A 61 -25.71 11.15 -5.93
C ASP A 61 -25.77 10.81 -4.42
N PRO A 62 -25.96 11.82 -3.54
CA PRO A 62 -26.04 11.60 -2.09
C PRO A 62 -27.25 10.78 -1.62
N HIS A 63 -28.24 10.54 -2.47
CA HIS A 63 -29.43 9.75 -2.14
C HIS A 63 -29.30 8.30 -2.57
N ARG A 64 -28.27 7.96 -3.31
CA ARG A 64 -28.01 6.61 -3.78
C ARG A 64 -27.66 5.66 -2.65
N GLU A 65 -28.20 4.47 -2.70
CA GLU A 65 -27.83 3.40 -1.77
C GLU A 65 -26.48 2.79 -2.18
N VAL A 66 -25.43 3.22 -1.49
CA VAL A 66 -24.08 2.68 -1.66
C VAL A 66 -23.73 1.84 -0.44
N SER A 67 -23.44 0.56 -0.64
CA SER A 67 -22.99 -0.39 0.38
C SER A 67 -21.62 -0.94 0.06
N MET A 68 -20.91 -1.46 1.05
CA MET A 68 -19.54 -1.94 0.86
C MET A 68 -19.32 -3.31 1.50
N VAL A 69 -18.51 -4.15 0.85
CA VAL A 69 -17.90 -5.34 1.44
C VAL A 69 -16.43 -5.08 1.66
N ALA A 70 -16.04 -4.79 2.92
CA ALA A 70 -14.73 -4.24 3.25
C ALA A 70 -13.65 -5.28 3.62
N GLY A 71 -13.99 -6.57 3.62
CA GLY A 71 -13.06 -7.63 4.05
C GLY A 71 -12.69 -7.49 5.53
N SER A 72 -11.41 -7.45 5.85
CA SER A 72 -10.91 -7.21 7.21
C SER A 72 -10.81 -5.71 7.57
N GLY A 73 -11.21 -4.81 6.66
CA GLY A 73 -11.07 -3.38 6.81
C GLY A 73 -9.65 -2.85 6.55
N THR A 74 -9.60 -1.62 6.10
CA THR A 74 -8.34 -0.92 5.81
C THR A 74 -8.37 0.47 6.42
N TYR A 75 -7.28 0.86 7.08
CA TYR A 75 -7.06 2.24 7.45
C TYR A 75 -6.03 2.90 6.50
N PHE A 76 -6.05 4.20 6.46
CA PHE A 76 -5.25 5.01 5.54
C PHE A 76 -4.44 6.02 6.32
N LEU A 77 -3.27 6.36 5.83
CA LEU A 77 -2.48 7.46 6.38
C LEU A 77 -3.25 8.78 6.22
N SER A 78 -3.37 9.54 7.29
CA SER A 78 -4.05 10.82 7.26
C SER A 78 -3.33 11.81 6.33
N ARG A 79 -3.99 12.20 5.24
CA ARG A 79 -3.47 13.23 4.33
C ARG A 79 -3.30 14.56 5.04
N ASP A 80 -4.21 14.88 5.94
CA ASP A 80 -4.20 16.15 6.66
C ASP A 80 -3.03 16.26 7.63
N GLU A 81 -2.60 15.10 8.19
CA GLU A 81 -1.43 15.00 9.07
C GLU A 81 -0.12 14.84 8.30
N THR A 82 -0.13 14.24 7.11
CA THR A 82 1.11 14.00 6.33
C THR A 82 1.35 15.09 5.30
N PHE A 83 0.30 15.61 4.68
CA PHE A 83 0.36 16.62 3.60
C PHE A 83 -0.61 17.76 3.84
N PRO A 84 -0.46 18.54 4.94
CA PRO A 84 -1.36 19.65 5.26
C PRO A 84 -1.35 20.70 4.15
N ARG A 85 -2.54 21.22 3.81
CA ARG A 85 -2.71 22.16 2.70
C ARG A 85 -2.38 23.61 3.09
N GLY A 86 -1.96 24.39 2.10
CA GLY A 86 -1.75 25.83 2.21
C GLY A 86 -0.74 26.21 3.29
N ARG A 87 -1.05 27.23 4.08
CA ARG A 87 -0.15 27.74 5.13
C ARG A 87 0.03 26.77 6.29
N ARG A 88 -0.92 25.84 6.52
CA ARG A 88 -0.83 24.85 7.61
C ARG A 88 0.45 24.02 7.56
N ARG A 89 1.03 23.76 6.38
CA ARG A 89 2.31 23.04 6.22
C ARG A 89 3.50 23.66 6.98
N TRP A 90 3.38 24.93 7.44
CA TRP A 90 4.45 25.59 8.19
C TRP A 90 4.49 25.17 9.66
N TRP A 91 3.35 24.80 10.25
CA TRP A 91 3.26 24.51 11.69
C TRP A 91 2.53 23.20 12.04
N SER A 92 1.76 22.62 11.14
CA SER A 92 1.03 21.39 11.39
C SER A 92 1.50 20.25 10.50
N GLY A 93 1.06 19.04 10.83
CA GLY A 93 1.39 17.81 10.14
C GLY A 93 2.74 17.23 10.54
N THR A 94 2.98 15.98 10.14
CA THR A 94 4.22 15.25 10.41
C THR A 94 4.91 14.92 9.09
N PRO A 95 6.16 15.39 8.85
CA PRO A 95 6.92 15.00 7.67
C PRO A 95 7.00 13.48 7.50
N ALA A 96 6.96 13.01 6.26
CA ALA A 96 6.95 11.57 5.97
C ALA A 96 8.19 10.84 6.50
N SER A 97 9.35 11.50 6.51
CA SER A 97 10.57 10.98 7.14
C SER A 97 10.41 10.77 8.64
N VAL A 98 9.69 11.66 9.32
CA VAL A 98 9.47 11.60 10.77
C VAL A 98 8.45 10.50 11.11
N SER A 99 7.32 10.43 10.41
CA SER A 99 6.32 9.37 10.64
C SER A 99 6.88 7.99 10.32
N GLY A 100 7.69 7.87 9.25
CA GLY A 100 8.42 6.64 8.94
C GLY A 100 9.42 6.24 10.04
N ALA A 101 10.20 7.19 10.55
CA ALA A 101 11.13 6.92 11.66
C ALA A 101 10.40 6.51 12.95
N HIS A 102 9.25 7.12 13.24
CA HIS A 102 8.40 6.72 14.36
C HIS A 102 7.87 5.30 14.19
N MET A 103 7.36 4.95 13.00
CA MET A 103 6.90 3.60 12.69
C MET A 103 8.01 2.57 12.91
N LEU A 104 9.22 2.84 12.43
CA LEU A 104 10.38 1.97 12.63
C LEU A 104 10.82 1.86 14.09
N SER A 105 10.66 2.91 14.89
CA SER A 105 11.04 2.90 16.31
C SER A 105 10.08 2.10 17.21
N HIS A 106 8.87 1.84 16.74
CA HIS A 106 7.83 1.08 17.44
C HIS A 106 7.73 -0.38 17.00
N PHE A 107 8.53 -0.79 16.01
CA PHE A 107 8.49 -2.15 15.47
C PHE A 107 9.85 -2.83 15.59
N ASP A 108 9.87 -3.97 16.26
CA ASP A 108 11.08 -4.76 16.48
C ASP A 108 11.12 -6.09 15.69
N GLY A 109 10.08 -6.38 14.93
CA GLY A 109 9.92 -7.63 14.16
C GLY A 109 9.09 -8.70 14.87
N THR A 110 8.63 -8.47 16.11
CA THR A 110 7.84 -9.43 16.89
C THR A 110 6.54 -8.86 17.43
N ASN A 111 6.39 -7.54 17.45
CA ASN A 111 5.28 -6.82 18.08
C ASN A 111 4.33 -6.15 17.06
N GLU A 112 4.07 -6.79 15.94
CA GLU A 112 3.31 -6.23 14.81
C GLU A 112 1.93 -5.68 15.17
N ASP A 113 1.19 -6.37 16.02
CA ASP A 113 -0.17 -5.96 16.40
C ASP A 113 -0.15 -4.69 17.26
N GLU A 114 0.82 -4.55 18.16
CA GLU A 114 1.01 -3.36 18.98
C GLU A 114 1.46 -2.17 18.11
N ALA A 115 2.48 -2.38 17.30
CA ALA A 115 3.02 -1.37 16.40
C ALA A 115 1.96 -0.88 15.39
N ASN A 116 1.16 -1.81 14.85
CA ASN A 116 0.08 -1.49 13.92
C ASN A 116 -1.03 -0.67 14.58
N ARG A 117 -1.49 -1.07 15.77
CA ARG A 117 -2.48 -0.30 16.53
C ARG A 117 -1.98 1.10 16.84
N TRP A 118 -0.75 1.21 17.36
CA TRP A 118 -0.13 2.51 17.65
C TRP A 118 -0.05 3.39 16.40
N PHE A 119 0.39 2.84 15.25
CA PHE A 119 0.52 3.59 14.00
C PHE A 119 -0.85 4.04 13.47
N ARG A 120 -1.84 3.13 13.49
CA ARG A 120 -3.22 3.45 13.13
C ARG A 120 -3.77 4.59 13.97
N ASP A 121 -3.67 4.48 15.30
CA ASP A 121 -4.27 5.43 16.24
C ASP A 121 -3.57 6.80 16.21
N THR A 122 -2.28 6.82 15.81
CA THR A 122 -1.48 8.07 15.73
C THR A 122 -1.64 8.77 14.37
N TYR A 123 -1.65 8.03 13.27
CA TYR A 123 -1.55 8.58 11.92
C TYR A 123 -2.70 8.17 10.99
N GLY A 124 -3.56 7.28 11.43
CA GLY A 124 -4.60 6.68 10.60
C GLY A 124 -5.89 7.47 10.53
N VAL A 125 -6.61 7.26 9.43
CA VAL A 125 -8.03 7.56 9.27
C VAL A 125 -8.70 6.35 8.63
N TRP A 126 -9.93 6.07 9.02
CA TRP A 126 -10.69 4.91 8.50
C TRP A 126 -12.19 5.23 8.43
N PRO A 127 -12.85 4.99 7.30
CA PRO A 127 -14.28 5.19 7.16
C PRO A 127 -15.12 4.00 7.64
N THR A 128 -14.52 2.81 7.82
CA THR A 128 -15.22 1.58 8.23
C THR A 128 -14.70 1.10 9.58
N GLN A 129 -15.58 0.52 10.40
CA GLN A 129 -15.16 -0.08 11.68
C GLN A 129 -14.23 -1.30 11.45
N GLY A 130 -13.43 -1.66 12.46
CA GLY A 130 -12.56 -2.85 12.40
C GLY A 130 -11.41 -2.76 11.40
N ALA A 131 -10.97 -1.55 11.06
CA ALA A 131 -9.88 -1.35 10.10
C ALA A 131 -8.51 -1.65 10.72
N ASP A 132 -7.99 -2.85 10.49
CA ASP A 132 -6.73 -3.32 11.07
C ASP A 132 -5.58 -3.46 10.05
N THR A 133 -5.85 -3.23 8.77
CA THR A 133 -4.83 -3.41 7.73
C THR A 133 -4.44 -2.07 7.10
N TYR A 134 -3.14 -1.80 7.02
CA TYR A 134 -2.59 -0.68 6.27
C TYR A 134 -1.95 -1.17 4.96
N VAL A 135 -2.34 -0.57 3.83
CA VAL A 135 -1.78 -0.92 2.50
C VAL A 135 -1.30 0.34 1.79
N LEU A 136 -0.46 1.13 2.47
CA LEU A 136 0.21 2.32 1.93
C LEU A 136 -0.72 3.38 1.30
N GLY A 137 -2.02 3.32 1.56
CA GLY A 137 -3.00 4.28 1.07
C GLY A 137 -3.06 5.55 1.92
N ILE A 138 -3.45 6.66 1.31
CA ILE A 138 -3.60 7.97 1.96
C ILE A 138 -5.03 8.48 1.76
N MET A 139 -5.64 9.03 2.82
CA MET A 139 -7.00 9.58 2.78
C MET A 139 -7.10 10.83 3.66
N SER A 140 -7.92 11.81 3.30
CA SER A 140 -8.21 12.93 4.20
C SER A 140 -9.32 12.58 5.21
N ALA A 141 -9.33 13.26 6.33
CA ALA A 141 -10.39 13.10 7.31
C ALA A 141 -11.77 13.51 6.75
N ALA A 142 -11.81 14.44 5.79
CA ALA A 142 -13.04 14.84 5.12
C ALA A 142 -13.58 13.72 4.21
N GLU A 143 -12.73 13.11 3.38
CA GLU A 143 -13.09 11.94 2.56
C GLU A 143 -13.58 10.78 3.43
N SER A 144 -12.85 10.46 4.51
CA SER A 144 -13.22 9.39 5.44
C SER A 144 -14.62 9.63 6.04
N ARG A 145 -14.91 10.85 6.50
CA ARG A 145 -16.23 11.19 7.04
C ARG A 145 -17.34 11.14 5.97
N ALA A 146 -17.06 11.64 4.76
CA ALA A 146 -18.03 11.60 3.67
C ALA A 146 -18.41 10.17 3.29
N ILE A 147 -17.41 9.28 3.18
CA ILE A 147 -17.63 7.87 2.89
C ILE A 147 -18.43 7.22 4.04
N ALA A 148 -17.99 7.41 5.30
CA ALA A 148 -18.66 6.82 6.46
C ALA A 148 -20.13 7.26 6.59
N ALA A 149 -20.43 8.52 6.27
CA ALA A 149 -21.79 9.07 6.32
C ALA A 149 -22.68 8.63 5.14
N GLY A 150 -22.08 8.39 3.96
CA GLY A 150 -22.81 8.03 2.74
C GLY A 150 -22.97 6.53 2.52
N LEU A 151 -22.21 5.68 3.24
CA LEU A 151 -22.39 4.24 3.16
C LEU A 151 -23.65 3.81 3.94
N ARG A 152 -24.57 3.13 3.25
CA ARG A 152 -25.76 2.55 3.86
C ARG A 152 -25.43 1.36 4.77
N GLU A 153 -24.56 0.48 4.28
CA GLU A 153 -24.16 -0.75 4.98
C GLU A 153 -22.68 -1.06 4.69
N VAL A 154 -21.99 -1.61 5.69
CA VAL A 154 -20.64 -2.15 5.53
C VAL A 154 -20.62 -3.58 6.06
N ALA A 155 -20.35 -4.54 5.17
CA ALA A 155 -20.10 -5.93 5.55
C ALA A 155 -18.58 -6.13 5.77
N MET A 156 -18.22 -6.44 7.02
CA MET A 156 -16.83 -6.77 7.41
C MET A 156 -16.55 -8.25 7.17
N ASP A 157 -16.65 -8.67 5.90
CA ASP A 157 -16.50 -10.06 5.47
C ASP A 157 -15.90 -10.11 4.06
N ARG A 158 -15.61 -11.30 3.58
CA ARG A 158 -15.11 -11.52 2.24
C ARG A 158 -16.24 -11.99 1.34
N PHE A 159 -16.47 -11.27 0.25
CA PHE A 159 -17.41 -11.62 -0.81
C PHE A 159 -17.06 -13.00 -1.40
N THR A 160 -18.10 -13.81 -1.65
CA THR A 160 -17.97 -15.11 -2.31
C THR A 160 -18.73 -15.14 -3.63
N ASP A 161 -20.03 -14.81 -3.61
CA ASP A 161 -20.88 -14.87 -4.81
C ASP A 161 -22.19 -14.10 -4.60
N VAL A 162 -22.94 -13.91 -5.69
CA VAL A 162 -24.36 -13.57 -5.67
C VAL A 162 -25.11 -14.63 -6.47
N VAL A 163 -26.12 -15.23 -5.84
CA VAL A 163 -26.95 -16.30 -6.44
C VAL A 163 -28.42 -15.91 -6.47
N ASP A 164 -29.18 -16.39 -7.42
CA ASP A 164 -30.62 -16.15 -7.46
C ASP A 164 -31.34 -17.04 -6.43
N GLY A 165 -32.10 -16.40 -5.56
CA GLY A 165 -32.96 -17.06 -4.57
C GLY A 165 -34.44 -16.88 -4.91
N PRO A 166 -35.34 -17.52 -4.16
CA PRO A 166 -36.80 -17.43 -4.41
C PRO A 166 -37.33 -16.01 -4.26
N ASP A 167 -36.75 -15.21 -3.38
CA ASP A 167 -37.17 -13.83 -3.08
C ASP A 167 -36.27 -12.77 -3.69
N GLY A 168 -35.37 -13.14 -4.61
CA GLY A 168 -34.43 -12.27 -5.28
C GLY A 168 -32.97 -12.70 -5.10
N PRO A 169 -32.01 -11.90 -5.63
CA PRO A 169 -30.58 -12.24 -5.54
C PRO A 169 -30.06 -12.15 -4.11
N VAL A 170 -29.20 -13.11 -3.75
CA VAL A 170 -28.61 -13.25 -2.41
C VAL A 170 -27.10 -13.26 -2.50
N MET A 171 -26.47 -12.26 -1.90
CA MET A 171 -25.02 -12.19 -1.72
C MET A 171 -24.60 -13.12 -0.59
N THR A 172 -23.52 -13.87 -0.81
CA THR A 172 -22.93 -14.82 0.13
C THR A 172 -21.51 -14.39 0.50
N PHE A 173 -21.12 -14.69 1.73
CA PHE A 173 -19.84 -14.34 2.29
C PHE A 173 -19.05 -15.56 2.77
N ALA A 174 -17.74 -15.41 2.94
CA ALA A 174 -16.86 -16.47 3.40
C ALA A 174 -17.18 -17.00 4.82
N SER A 175 -17.79 -16.18 5.67
CA SER A 175 -18.31 -16.58 6.99
C SER A 175 -19.56 -17.47 6.93
N GLY A 176 -20.16 -17.64 5.74
CA GLY A 176 -21.46 -18.28 5.56
C GLY A 176 -22.66 -17.32 5.76
N GLN A 177 -22.44 -16.07 6.14
CA GLN A 177 -23.51 -15.07 6.17
C GLN A 177 -24.09 -14.83 4.78
N ARG A 178 -25.33 -14.35 4.75
CA ARG A 178 -26.08 -14.07 3.53
C ARG A 178 -26.78 -12.71 3.64
N ARG A 179 -26.89 -11.99 2.49
CA ARG A 179 -27.62 -10.72 2.40
C ARG A 179 -28.47 -10.72 1.14
N THR A 180 -29.72 -10.35 1.27
CA THR A 180 -30.58 -10.06 0.12
C THR A 180 -30.09 -8.79 -0.55
N VAL A 181 -29.98 -8.83 -1.86
CA VAL A 181 -29.56 -7.71 -2.72
C VAL A 181 -30.77 -7.35 -3.60
N ALA A 182 -31.02 -6.07 -3.82
CA ALA A 182 -32.13 -5.68 -4.70
C ALA A 182 -31.83 -6.10 -6.15
N PRO A 183 -32.82 -6.63 -6.89
CA PRO A 183 -32.66 -6.88 -8.32
C PRO A 183 -32.21 -5.61 -9.08
N GLY A 184 -31.33 -5.77 -10.05
CA GLY A 184 -30.75 -4.66 -10.80
C GLY A 184 -29.54 -3.98 -10.14
N SER A 185 -29.16 -4.38 -8.90
CA SER A 185 -28.01 -3.80 -8.20
C SER A 185 -26.71 -3.97 -8.97
N TRP A 186 -25.81 -3.00 -8.78
CA TRP A 186 -24.45 -3.05 -9.29
C TRP A 186 -23.51 -3.70 -8.26
N ILE A 187 -22.66 -4.61 -8.74
CA ILE A 187 -21.58 -5.25 -7.96
C ILE A 187 -20.26 -4.77 -8.56
N ILE A 188 -19.56 -3.86 -7.87
CA ILE A 188 -18.35 -3.23 -8.41
C ILE A 188 -17.11 -3.88 -7.79
N ASN A 189 -16.29 -4.54 -8.61
CA ASN A 189 -15.07 -5.21 -8.17
C ASN A 189 -13.93 -4.25 -7.88
N CYS A 190 -13.78 -3.81 -6.67
CA CYS A 190 -12.65 -3.02 -6.16
C CYS A 190 -11.64 -3.86 -5.36
N THR A 191 -11.64 -5.17 -5.48
CA THR A 191 -10.69 -6.03 -4.80
C THR A 191 -9.28 -5.84 -5.38
N GLY A 192 -8.27 -5.83 -4.51
CA GLY A 192 -6.88 -5.55 -4.92
C GLY A 192 -6.34 -6.57 -5.93
N TYR A 193 -5.78 -6.08 -7.02
CA TYR A 193 -5.22 -6.87 -8.12
C TYR A 193 -3.69 -6.71 -8.26
N VAL A 194 -3.13 -5.58 -7.82
CA VAL A 194 -1.70 -5.22 -8.00
C VAL A 194 -0.73 -6.27 -7.44
N LEU A 195 -1.18 -7.09 -6.49
CA LEU A 195 -0.35 -8.09 -5.80
C LEU A 195 -0.84 -9.54 -6.05
N ARG A 196 -1.79 -9.76 -6.97
CA ARG A 196 -2.33 -11.10 -7.23
C ARG A 196 -1.42 -11.95 -8.10
N ASP A 197 -0.92 -11.39 -9.18
CA ASP A 197 -0.23 -12.11 -10.26
C ASP A 197 1.26 -11.78 -10.27
N ALA A 198 1.89 -11.83 -9.11
CA ALA A 198 3.33 -11.74 -9.03
C ALA A 198 3.92 -13.00 -9.68
N GLY A 199 4.63 -12.81 -10.77
CA GLY A 199 5.37 -13.87 -11.47
C GLY A 199 6.37 -14.59 -10.55
N PRO A 200 7.15 -15.53 -11.07
CA PRO A 200 8.16 -16.22 -10.29
C PRO A 200 9.21 -15.25 -9.76
N TYR A 201 9.79 -15.58 -8.61
CA TYR A 201 10.89 -14.81 -8.07
C TYR A 201 12.04 -14.69 -9.08
N GLN A 202 12.55 -13.48 -9.22
CA GLN A 202 13.81 -13.18 -9.87
C GLN A 202 14.60 -12.26 -8.94
N PRO A 203 15.91 -12.48 -8.74
CA PRO A 203 16.70 -11.58 -7.91
C PRO A 203 16.70 -10.17 -8.48
N TYR A 204 16.76 -9.17 -7.63
CA TYR A 204 16.82 -7.77 -8.08
C TYR A 204 17.98 -7.55 -9.06
N LEU A 205 19.17 -8.09 -8.75
CA LEU A 205 20.31 -8.11 -9.63
C LEU A 205 20.58 -9.55 -10.08
N SER A 206 20.60 -9.78 -11.41
CA SER A 206 20.95 -11.10 -11.95
C SER A 206 22.36 -11.52 -11.54
N PRO A 207 22.68 -12.83 -11.47
CA PRO A 207 24.01 -13.32 -11.10
C PRO A 207 25.15 -12.77 -11.96
N GLY A 208 24.87 -12.45 -13.23
CA GLY A 208 25.83 -11.80 -14.13
C GLY A 208 25.89 -10.28 -14.02
N GLY A 209 25.14 -9.66 -13.13
CA GLY A 209 25.12 -8.22 -12.92
C GLY A 209 24.53 -7.38 -14.06
N SER A 210 24.04 -8.02 -15.13
CA SER A 210 23.63 -7.32 -16.36
C SER A 210 22.12 -7.03 -16.44
N VAL A 211 21.29 -7.68 -15.62
CA VAL A 211 19.84 -7.50 -15.62
C VAL A 211 19.37 -7.11 -14.23
N LEU A 212 18.53 -6.08 -14.17
CA LEU A 212 17.80 -5.66 -12.96
C LEU A 212 16.34 -6.00 -13.13
N SER A 213 15.79 -6.69 -12.13
CA SER A 213 14.40 -7.10 -12.08
C SER A 213 13.63 -6.25 -11.07
N ILE A 214 12.83 -5.30 -11.58
CA ILE A 214 11.99 -4.43 -10.75
C ILE A 214 10.69 -5.16 -10.49
N GLN A 215 10.54 -5.76 -9.32
CA GLN A 215 9.35 -6.49 -8.92
C GLN A 215 9.23 -6.57 -7.38
N LEU A 216 8.03 -6.92 -6.90
CA LEU A 216 7.76 -6.99 -5.47
C LEU A 216 8.34 -8.25 -4.80
N ARG A 217 8.68 -9.30 -5.57
CA ARG A 217 9.36 -10.49 -5.03
C ARG A 217 10.85 -10.27 -4.74
N SER A 218 11.43 -9.21 -5.28
CA SER A 218 12.77 -8.72 -4.97
C SER A 218 12.74 -7.21 -4.72
N ALA A 219 11.80 -6.79 -3.87
CA ALA A 219 11.65 -5.39 -3.49
C ALA A 219 12.93 -4.89 -2.78
N THR A 220 13.33 -3.67 -3.08
CA THR A 220 14.48 -3.01 -2.45
C THR A 220 14.08 -1.75 -1.68
N MET A 221 12.96 -1.16 -2.03
CA MET A 221 12.45 0.09 -1.45
C MET A 221 10.93 0.15 -1.53
N HIS A 222 10.31 0.93 -0.64
CA HIS A 222 8.85 1.16 -0.67
C HIS A 222 8.40 2.02 -1.86
N LEU A 223 9.23 2.94 -2.34
CA LEU A 223 8.99 3.76 -3.53
C LEU A 223 9.66 3.09 -4.75
N THR A 224 9.13 1.95 -5.16
CA THR A 224 9.76 1.09 -6.16
C THR A 224 10.06 1.78 -7.49
N SER A 225 9.16 2.61 -8.00
CA SER A 225 9.34 3.28 -9.29
C SER A 225 10.50 4.28 -9.28
N PHE A 226 10.53 5.14 -8.28
CA PHE A 226 11.53 6.21 -8.19
C PHE A 226 12.89 5.68 -7.73
N MET A 227 12.92 4.93 -6.63
CA MET A 227 14.17 4.42 -6.07
C MET A 227 14.74 3.29 -6.91
N ALA A 228 13.91 2.49 -7.57
CA ALA A 228 14.38 1.52 -8.54
C ALA A 228 15.10 2.21 -9.70
N TYR A 229 14.58 3.29 -10.24
CA TYR A 229 15.28 4.06 -11.27
C TYR A 229 16.63 4.61 -10.77
N PHE A 230 16.65 5.24 -9.60
CA PHE A 230 17.85 5.81 -9.00
C PHE A 230 18.89 4.73 -8.66
N MET A 231 18.48 3.68 -7.95
CA MET A 231 19.36 2.56 -7.61
C MET A 231 19.87 1.84 -8.85
N THR A 232 19.02 1.58 -9.83
CA THR A 232 19.37 1.00 -11.13
C THR A 232 20.48 1.81 -11.79
N HIS A 233 20.30 3.13 -11.86
CA HIS A 233 21.30 3.99 -12.48
C HIS A 233 22.65 3.96 -11.75
N MET A 234 22.64 3.98 -10.41
CA MET A 234 23.86 3.93 -9.60
C MET A 234 24.56 2.57 -9.66
N LEU A 235 23.82 1.47 -9.74
CA LEU A 235 24.38 0.12 -9.93
C LEU A 235 25.05 -0.01 -11.28
N TYR A 236 24.42 0.42 -12.38
CA TYR A 236 25.03 0.38 -13.72
C TYR A 236 26.22 1.34 -13.89
N ARG A 237 26.40 2.26 -12.97
CA ARG A 237 27.59 3.12 -12.90
C ARG A 237 28.65 2.63 -11.91
N ASP A 238 28.53 1.42 -11.42
CA ASP A 238 29.41 0.79 -10.43
C ASP A 238 29.55 1.57 -9.11
N ARG A 239 28.60 2.48 -8.83
CA ARG A 239 28.62 3.29 -7.60
C ARG A 239 28.07 2.56 -6.38
N LEU A 240 27.33 1.49 -6.59
CA LEU A 240 26.71 0.66 -5.55
C LEU A 240 27.06 -0.83 -5.73
N ALA A 241 28.03 -1.19 -6.55
CA ALA A 241 28.36 -2.60 -6.87
C ALA A 241 28.67 -3.42 -5.61
N ASP A 242 29.45 -2.86 -4.69
CA ASP A 242 29.86 -3.52 -3.43
C ASP A 242 29.05 -3.05 -2.23
N ALA A 243 27.93 -2.38 -2.44
CA ALA A 243 27.11 -1.89 -1.36
C ALA A 243 26.26 -3.04 -0.78
N PRO A 244 26.21 -3.21 0.57
CA PRO A 244 25.42 -4.27 1.20
C PRO A 244 23.93 -3.93 1.20
N LEU A 245 23.38 -3.72 0.01
CA LEU A 245 21.95 -3.50 -0.21
C LEU A 245 21.20 -4.81 0.00
N TYR A 246 19.96 -4.70 0.49
CA TYR A 246 19.08 -5.83 0.72
C TYR A 246 17.93 -5.86 -0.30
N GLU A 247 17.45 -7.04 -0.58
CA GLU A 247 16.14 -7.29 -1.23
C GLU A 247 15.26 -8.13 -0.32
N MET A 248 13.95 -8.09 -0.58
CA MET A 248 12.95 -8.85 0.17
C MET A 248 11.79 -9.28 -0.73
N ASP A 249 11.30 -10.51 -0.58
CA ASP A 249 10.06 -10.95 -1.19
C ASP A 249 8.85 -10.37 -0.43
N ALA A 250 8.39 -9.19 -0.88
CA ALA A 250 7.25 -8.51 -0.28
C ALA A 250 5.91 -9.22 -0.56
N ILE A 251 5.83 -10.04 -1.61
CA ILE A 251 4.64 -10.85 -1.92
C ILE A 251 4.51 -11.99 -0.93
N ASP A 252 5.62 -12.69 -0.67
CA ASP A 252 5.64 -13.76 0.32
C ASP A 252 5.36 -13.22 1.73
N LEU A 253 6.00 -12.12 2.12
CA LEU A 253 5.72 -11.45 3.40
C LEU A 253 4.24 -11.10 3.54
N ARG A 254 3.62 -10.54 2.50
CA ARG A 254 2.19 -10.21 2.52
C ARG A 254 1.30 -11.43 2.67
N ALA A 255 1.65 -12.54 2.01
CA ALA A 255 0.90 -13.79 2.10
C ALA A 255 0.91 -14.35 3.52
N LYS A 256 2.04 -14.21 4.21
CA LYS A 256 2.26 -14.64 5.61
C LYS A 256 1.65 -13.67 6.63
N SER A 257 1.80 -12.37 6.42
CA SER A 257 1.19 -11.33 7.27
C SER A 257 0.97 -10.01 6.53
N LYS A 258 -0.29 -9.61 6.41
CA LYS A 258 -0.65 -8.30 5.83
C LYS A 258 -0.26 -7.14 6.72
N VAL A 259 -0.25 -7.35 8.03
CA VAL A 259 0.05 -6.32 9.04
C VAL A 259 1.53 -5.96 9.02
N ILE A 260 2.41 -6.93 8.83
CA ILE A 260 3.87 -6.71 8.84
C ILE A 260 4.39 -6.07 7.54
N LEU A 261 3.70 -6.26 6.42
CA LEU A 261 4.17 -5.80 5.11
C LEU A 261 4.65 -4.33 5.10
N PRO A 262 3.90 -3.33 5.56
CA PRO A 262 4.36 -1.95 5.54
C PRO A 262 5.58 -1.70 6.42
N PHE A 263 5.67 -2.35 7.56
CA PHE A 263 6.83 -2.27 8.47
C PHE A 263 8.08 -2.88 7.85
N GLY A 264 7.96 -4.08 7.28
CA GLY A 264 9.07 -4.78 6.61
C GLY A 264 9.62 -3.97 5.43
N ILE A 265 8.75 -3.41 4.59
CA ILE A 265 9.17 -2.56 3.46
C ILE A 265 9.84 -1.27 3.95
N LEU A 266 9.37 -0.66 5.04
CA LEU A 266 10.03 0.53 5.59
C LEU A 266 11.38 0.21 6.23
N CYS A 267 11.52 -0.91 6.93
CA CYS A 267 12.82 -1.40 7.43
C CYS A 267 13.81 -1.60 6.28
N LEU A 268 13.38 -2.27 5.21
CA LEU A 268 14.19 -2.46 4.00
C LEU A 268 14.62 -1.13 3.39
N SER A 269 13.67 -0.19 3.27
CA SER A 269 13.94 1.14 2.71
C SER A 269 14.93 1.92 3.57
N GLN A 270 14.78 1.89 4.88
CA GLN A 270 15.69 2.56 5.82
C GLN A 270 17.10 1.98 5.74
N HIS A 271 17.21 0.65 5.69
CA HIS A 271 18.50 -0.02 5.52
C HIS A 271 19.17 0.42 4.22
N ASN A 272 18.52 0.26 3.09
CA ASN A 272 19.09 0.55 1.77
C ASN A 272 19.38 2.04 1.58
N LEU A 273 18.49 2.94 2.03
CA LEU A 273 18.71 4.37 1.96
C LEU A 273 19.96 4.79 2.75
N SER A 274 20.15 4.24 3.94
CA SER A 274 21.33 4.51 4.77
C SER A 274 22.62 4.00 4.13
N VAL A 275 22.59 2.80 3.55
CA VAL A 275 23.72 2.23 2.80
C VAL A 275 24.07 3.11 1.60
N MET A 276 23.09 3.52 0.81
CA MET A 276 23.30 4.41 -0.33
C MET A 276 23.86 5.76 0.10
N PHE A 277 23.37 6.31 1.20
CA PHE A 277 23.83 7.59 1.73
C PHE A 277 25.32 7.56 2.13
N GLU A 278 25.81 6.44 2.68
CA GLU A 278 27.23 6.27 3.01
C GLU A 278 28.14 6.07 1.79
N ARG A 279 27.60 5.56 0.68
CA ARG A 279 28.37 5.21 -0.51
C ARG A 279 28.38 6.31 -1.58
N LEU A 280 27.33 7.14 -1.63
CA LEU A 280 27.15 8.14 -2.67
C LEU A 280 27.49 9.55 -2.15
N PRO A 281 28.03 10.44 -3.00
CA PRO A 281 28.24 11.84 -2.62
C PRO A 281 26.94 12.52 -2.22
N ASN A 282 26.95 13.34 -1.17
CA ASN A 282 25.79 14.08 -0.68
C ASN A 282 25.10 14.90 -1.77
N ALA A 283 25.87 15.46 -2.71
CA ALA A 283 25.35 16.23 -3.84
C ALA A 283 24.36 15.41 -4.72
N VAL A 284 24.53 14.08 -4.79
CA VAL A 284 23.62 13.20 -5.53
C VAL A 284 22.25 13.18 -4.85
N PHE A 285 22.20 13.01 -3.53
CA PHE A 285 20.95 13.02 -2.76
C PHE A 285 20.22 14.37 -2.79
N LEU A 286 20.97 15.47 -2.76
CA LEU A 286 20.39 16.81 -2.83
C LEU A 286 19.72 17.09 -4.18
N ARG A 287 20.16 16.41 -5.26
CA ARG A 287 19.69 16.65 -6.63
C ARG A 287 18.80 15.55 -7.20
N CYS A 288 18.74 14.37 -6.57
CA CYS A 288 17.97 13.22 -7.09
C CYS A 288 16.46 13.31 -6.87
N GLY A 289 15.96 14.36 -6.18
CA GLY A 289 14.54 14.52 -5.90
C GLY A 289 13.97 13.51 -4.89
N SER A 290 14.82 12.79 -4.14
CA SER A 290 14.40 11.77 -3.17
C SER A 290 13.90 12.33 -1.83
N ASN A 291 13.83 13.67 -1.70
CA ASN A 291 13.37 14.29 -0.47
C ASN A 291 11.85 14.10 -0.30
N VAL A 292 11.46 13.09 0.48
CA VAL A 292 10.06 12.77 0.79
C VAL A 292 9.34 13.90 1.55
N ASP A 293 10.11 14.82 2.17
CA ASP A 293 9.59 15.96 2.92
C ASP A 293 9.50 17.25 2.07
N SER A 294 9.72 17.17 0.76
CA SER A 294 9.71 18.34 -0.14
C SER A 294 8.40 19.13 -0.14
N TRP A 295 7.32 18.55 0.35
CA TRP A 295 6.04 19.23 0.59
C TRP A 295 6.12 20.31 1.65
N TYR A 296 7.02 20.18 2.62
CA TYR A 296 7.15 21.08 3.76
C TYR A 296 8.12 22.24 3.48
N PRO A 297 8.02 23.36 4.23
CA PRO A 297 9.01 24.43 4.16
C PRO A 297 10.42 23.96 4.51
N LEU A 298 11.44 24.63 3.98
CA LEU A 298 12.85 24.25 4.18
C LEU A 298 13.25 24.04 5.64
N THR A 299 12.74 24.89 6.54
CA THR A 299 13.02 24.78 8.00
C THR A 299 12.60 23.44 8.58
N ARG A 300 11.47 22.89 8.11
CA ARG A 300 10.96 21.59 8.54
C ARG A 300 11.68 20.44 7.85
N GLN A 301 12.04 20.59 6.57
CA GLN A 301 12.87 19.65 5.84
C GLN A 301 14.25 19.51 6.48
N LEU A 302 14.88 20.62 6.88
CA LEU A 302 16.19 20.62 7.54
C LEU A 302 16.17 19.82 8.85
N ARG A 303 15.10 19.92 9.63
CA ARG A 303 14.96 19.12 10.85
C ARG A 303 14.93 17.62 10.55
N GLY A 304 14.17 17.19 9.54
CA GLY A 304 14.13 15.79 9.08
C GLY A 304 15.50 15.31 8.60
N SER A 305 16.14 16.11 7.74
CA SER A 305 17.47 15.83 7.21
C SER A 305 18.53 15.72 8.31
N LEU A 306 18.54 16.66 9.27
CA LEU A 306 19.47 16.61 10.40
C LEU A 306 19.25 15.38 11.28
N THR A 307 17.99 15.04 11.56
CA THR A 307 17.65 13.81 12.30
C THR A 307 18.17 12.58 11.56
N PHE A 308 17.96 12.50 10.25
CA PHE A 308 18.51 11.41 9.42
C PHE A 308 20.04 11.36 9.52
N LEU A 309 20.73 12.47 9.31
CA LEU A 309 22.21 12.54 9.38
C LEU A 309 22.76 12.03 10.70
N LEU A 310 22.10 12.35 11.81
CA LEU A 310 22.56 11.95 13.15
C LEU A 310 22.22 10.50 13.49
N ARG A 311 21.20 9.92 12.89
CA ARG A 311 20.63 8.64 13.32
C ARG A 311 20.71 7.52 12.30
N HIS A 312 20.97 7.81 11.00
CA HIS A 312 20.82 6.84 9.91
C HIS A 312 21.60 5.54 10.13
N ARG A 313 22.78 5.59 10.75
CA ARG A 313 23.58 4.39 11.07
C ARG A 313 22.90 3.50 12.09
N ARG A 314 22.48 4.10 13.20
CA ARG A 314 21.76 3.39 14.25
C ARG A 314 20.44 2.81 13.72
N ASP A 315 19.71 3.62 12.99
CA ASP A 315 18.41 3.24 12.43
C ASP A 315 18.57 2.14 11.35
N ARG A 316 19.67 2.15 10.57
CA ARG A 316 20.06 1.06 9.68
C ARG A 316 20.31 -0.25 10.43
N ASP A 317 21.10 -0.19 11.50
CA ASP A 317 21.46 -1.39 12.27
C ASP A 317 20.23 -1.98 12.97
N ASN A 318 19.30 -1.14 13.43
CA ASN A 318 17.99 -1.57 13.93
C ASN A 318 17.16 -2.21 12.83
N ALA A 319 17.01 -1.54 11.69
CA ALA A 319 16.26 -2.05 10.55
C ALA A 319 16.79 -3.41 10.07
N ARG A 320 18.12 -3.57 10.01
CA ARG A 320 18.74 -4.84 9.65
C ARG A 320 18.37 -5.94 10.63
N ARG A 321 18.47 -5.69 11.95
CA ARG A 321 18.07 -6.68 12.96
C ARG A 321 16.61 -7.08 12.84
N THR A 322 15.73 -6.10 12.62
CA THR A 322 14.31 -6.37 12.38
C THR A 322 14.09 -7.22 11.12
N LEU A 323 14.79 -6.92 10.01
CA LEU A 323 14.73 -7.73 8.81
C LEU A 323 15.25 -9.17 9.01
N ASP A 324 16.33 -9.35 9.79
CA ASP A 324 16.84 -10.66 10.17
C ASP A 324 15.81 -11.44 11.03
N THR A 325 15.15 -10.77 11.98
CA THR A 325 14.06 -11.36 12.76
C THR A 325 12.88 -11.78 11.86
N LEU A 326 12.46 -10.95 10.91
CA LEU A 326 11.38 -11.29 9.96
C LEU A 326 11.77 -12.48 9.08
N ARG A 327 13.01 -12.50 8.60
CA ARG A 327 13.54 -13.62 7.81
C ARG A 327 13.42 -14.93 8.57
N GLU A 328 13.84 -14.97 9.81
CA GLU A 328 13.82 -16.18 10.66
C GLU A 328 12.40 -16.59 11.04
N ARG A 329 11.55 -15.64 11.47
CA ARG A 329 10.17 -15.94 11.92
C ARG A 329 9.28 -16.46 10.79
N PHE A 330 9.46 -15.92 9.60
CA PHE A 330 8.57 -16.19 8.47
C PHE A 330 9.22 -17.04 7.38
N ASP A 331 10.43 -17.56 7.59
CA ASP A 331 11.20 -18.22 6.52
C ASP A 331 11.12 -17.39 5.22
N LEU A 332 11.44 -16.09 5.36
CA LEU A 332 11.26 -15.09 4.31
C LEU A 332 12.54 -14.94 3.51
N ARG A 333 12.41 -14.89 2.18
CA ARG A 333 13.51 -14.44 1.34
C ARG A 333 13.77 -12.95 1.60
N CYS A 334 14.77 -12.66 2.40
CA CYS A 334 15.24 -11.32 2.75
C CYS A 334 16.73 -11.38 3.04
N GLY A 335 17.51 -10.48 2.43
CA GLY A 335 18.95 -10.44 2.67
C GLY A 335 19.72 -9.60 1.65
N PRO A 336 21.06 -9.66 1.71
CA PRO A 336 21.93 -8.93 0.78
C PRO A 336 21.62 -9.30 -0.67
N LEU A 337 21.74 -8.30 -1.56
CA LEU A 337 21.73 -8.57 -3.01
C LEU A 337 22.85 -9.57 -3.34
N ALA A 338 22.55 -10.50 -4.25
CA ALA A 338 23.57 -11.39 -4.77
C ALA A 338 24.69 -10.54 -5.40
N ALA A 339 25.92 -10.71 -4.93
CA ALA A 339 27.05 -10.04 -5.55
C ALA A 339 27.18 -10.53 -7.01
N PRO A 340 27.35 -9.64 -7.98
CA PRO A 340 27.63 -10.07 -9.34
C PRO A 340 28.89 -10.96 -9.33
N HIS A 341 28.78 -12.17 -9.88
CA HIS A 341 29.96 -12.99 -10.11
C HIS A 341 30.81 -12.26 -11.17
N VAL A 342 31.83 -11.58 -10.70
CA VAL A 342 32.87 -11.02 -11.58
C VAL A 342 33.52 -12.23 -12.26
N ARG A 343 33.33 -12.35 -13.58
CA ARG A 343 34.09 -13.25 -14.42
C ARG A 343 35.40 -12.58 -14.85
#